data_a383a31562da1dce71b46f787559b14a
#
_entry.id   a383a31562da1dce71b46f787559b14a
#
_cell.length_a   1.000
_cell.length_b   1.000
_cell.length_c   1.000
_cell.angle_alpha   90.00
_cell.angle_beta   90.00
_cell.angle_gamma   90.00
#
_symmetry.space_group_name_H-M   'P 1'
#
loop_
_entity.id
_entity.type
_entity.pdbx_description
1 polymer ?
#
loop_
_entity_poly.entity_id
_entity_poly.type
_entity_poly.pdbx_seq_one_letter_code
_entity_poly.pdbx_strand_id
1 'polypeptide(L)'
;QPKMFVFENVYGLLTMKNEQNGPIIRNVKESFKDLSSFGDVHGYNVYTELLNAKDYGVPQNRERVFLIGVRNDLNIEFEWSFPEKCTSENPFNLRDAIGDLPSLGNNDRADQYVEDPQTDYQILMRGNQDQLFNHVSRNHGQRLQKIMAALKEGQGKNDINRMVEDGLLDRALYLTSGYRNTYGRLWWDRPSTTITNNLSTPSSLRCIHPSQNRALTAREGARIQSFPDNYKFVGGLQAINTQIGNAVPPILSIHLANRIKDFFEENNL
;
A
#
# COMPACT_ATOMS: atom_id res chain seq x y z
N GLN A 1 -9.47 -28.65 -8.72
CA GLN A 1 -10.12 -27.69 -7.81
C GLN A 1 -9.24 -27.53 -6.55
N PRO A 2 -8.77 -26.30 -6.19
CA PRO A 2 -7.88 -26.10 -5.05
C PRO A 2 -8.58 -26.42 -3.73
N LYS A 3 -7.81 -26.85 -2.72
CA LYS A 3 -8.33 -27.07 -1.35
C LYS A 3 -8.71 -25.73 -0.69
N MET A 4 -7.96 -24.66 -0.99
CA MET A 4 -8.18 -23.32 -0.47
C MET A 4 -7.90 -22.28 -1.57
N PHE A 5 -8.59 -21.13 -1.50
CA PHE A 5 -8.24 -19.96 -2.31
C PHE A 5 -8.11 -18.70 -1.44
N VAL A 6 -7.35 -17.74 -1.95
CA VAL A 6 -7.25 -16.39 -1.40
C VAL A 6 -7.74 -15.40 -2.45
N PHE A 7 -8.66 -14.52 -2.07
CA PHE A 7 -9.17 -13.45 -2.91
C PHE A 7 -9.01 -12.12 -2.17
N GLU A 8 -8.29 -11.17 -2.76
CA GLU A 8 -8.06 -9.84 -2.19
C GLU A 8 -8.80 -8.77 -2.98
N ASN A 9 -9.34 -7.79 -2.27
CA ASN A 9 -9.99 -6.64 -2.90
C ASN A 9 -9.91 -5.38 -2.03
N VAL A 10 -10.30 -4.24 -2.61
CA VAL A 10 -10.38 -2.95 -1.92
C VAL A 10 -11.55 -2.91 -0.95
N TYR A 11 -11.47 -2.04 0.07
CA TYR A 11 -12.54 -1.80 1.06
C TYR A 11 -13.92 -1.58 0.42
N GLY A 12 -13.96 -0.95 -0.76
CA GLY A 12 -15.19 -0.70 -1.49
C GLY A 12 -16.07 -1.93 -1.72
N LEU A 13 -15.48 -3.14 -1.81
CA LEU A 13 -16.25 -4.38 -1.96
C LEU A 13 -17.24 -4.62 -0.81
N LEU A 14 -16.92 -4.18 0.41
CA LEU A 14 -17.81 -4.31 1.57
C LEU A 14 -19.00 -3.33 1.53
N THR A 15 -18.83 -2.20 0.85
CA THR A 15 -19.82 -1.10 0.84
C THR A 15 -20.60 -1.03 -0.47
N MET A 16 -20.12 -1.66 -1.53
CA MET A 16 -20.80 -1.72 -2.82
C MET A 16 -22.11 -2.49 -2.73
N LYS A 17 -23.12 -1.99 -3.43
CA LYS A 17 -24.44 -2.60 -3.51
C LYS A 17 -24.72 -3.09 -4.93
N ASN A 18 -25.46 -4.19 -5.02
CA ASN A 18 -25.99 -4.70 -6.28
C ASN A 18 -27.25 -3.93 -6.73
N GLU A 19 -27.81 -4.27 -7.87
CA GLU A 19 -29.02 -3.63 -8.44
C GLU A 19 -30.23 -3.71 -7.51
N GLN A 20 -30.28 -4.70 -6.62
CA GLN A 20 -31.35 -4.92 -5.62
C GLN A 20 -31.03 -4.21 -4.29
N ASN A 21 -30.02 -3.32 -4.26
CA ASN A 21 -29.56 -2.58 -3.08
C ASN A 21 -28.98 -3.46 -1.94
N GLY A 22 -28.67 -4.74 -2.22
CA GLY A 22 -27.99 -5.66 -1.30
C GLY A 22 -26.47 -5.59 -1.40
N PRO A 23 -25.72 -5.98 -0.35
CA PRO A 23 -24.25 -5.98 -0.39
C PRO A 23 -23.69 -6.94 -1.45
N ILE A 24 -22.82 -6.44 -2.35
CA ILE A 24 -22.18 -7.28 -3.39
C ILE A 24 -21.36 -8.41 -2.77
N ILE A 25 -20.71 -8.18 -1.64
CA ILE A 25 -19.93 -9.20 -0.94
C ILE A 25 -20.74 -10.46 -0.61
N ARG A 26 -22.05 -10.33 -0.36
CA ARG A 26 -22.93 -11.48 -0.15
C ARG A 26 -23.03 -12.33 -1.41
N ASN A 27 -23.26 -11.70 -2.56
CA ASN A 27 -23.36 -12.43 -3.85
C ASN A 27 -22.04 -13.14 -4.16
N VAL A 28 -20.90 -12.49 -3.90
CA VAL A 28 -19.57 -13.11 -4.09
C VAL A 28 -19.43 -14.36 -3.22
N LYS A 29 -19.80 -14.28 -1.93
CA LYS A 29 -19.73 -15.42 -1.00
C LYS A 29 -20.66 -16.56 -1.43
N GLU A 30 -21.89 -16.23 -1.81
CA GLU A 30 -22.88 -17.21 -2.29
C GLU A 30 -22.41 -17.90 -3.58
N SER A 31 -21.80 -17.15 -4.51
CA SER A 31 -21.25 -17.73 -5.74
C SER A 31 -20.12 -18.72 -5.50
N PHE A 32 -19.32 -18.55 -4.43
CA PHE A 32 -18.29 -19.53 -4.06
C PHE A 32 -18.86 -20.70 -3.24
N LYS A 33 -19.93 -20.48 -2.49
CA LYS A 33 -20.53 -21.50 -1.64
C LYS A 33 -21.22 -22.60 -2.45
N ASP A 34 -21.86 -22.24 -3.56
CA ASP A 34 -22.54 -23.17 -4.45
C ASP A 34 -21.98 -23.05 -5.88
N LEU A 35 -21.27 -24.07 -6.32
CA LEU A 35 -20.67 -24.19 -7.63
C LEU A 35 -21.35 -25.27 -8.49
N SER A 36 -22.51 -25.78 -8.07
CA SER A 36 -23.24 -26.88 -8.75
C SER A 36 -23.58 -26.56 -10.22
N SER A 37 -23.72 -25.27 -10.58
CA SER A 37 -23.94 -24.84 -11.97
C SER A 37 -22.75 -25.12 -12.90
N PHE A 38 -21.56 -25.40 -12.35
CA PHE A 38 -20.34 -25.71 -13.11
C PHE A 38 -20.06 -27.22 -13.20
N GLY A 39 -20.98 -28.08 -12.75
CA GLY A 39 -20.87 -29.54 -12.77
C GLY A 39 -20.66 -30.13 -11.38
N ASP A 40 -20.07 -31.35 -11.34
CA ASP A 40 -19.78 -32.06 -10.08
C ASP A 40 -18.51 -31.48 -9.43
N VAL A 41 -18.66 -30.31 -8.81
CA VAL A 41 -17.58 -29.56 -8.13
C VAL A 41 -18.05 -29.11 -6.74
N HIS A 42 -17.12 -29.11 -5.80
CA HIS A 42 -17.39 -28.71 -4.43
C HIS A 42 -17.45 -27.18 -4.31
N GLY A 43 -18.29 -26.67 -3.41
CA GLY A 43 -18.31 -25.28 -2.99
C GLY A 43 -17.25 -24.98 -1.94
N TYR A 44 -17.26 -23.75 -1.42
CA TYR A 44 -16.31 -23.28 -0.41
C TYR A 44 -17.02 -22.63 0.77
N ASN A 45 -16.52 -22.88 1.96
CA ASN A 45 -16.78 -22.05 3.14
C ASN A 45 -15.93 -20.80 3.04
N VAL A 46 -16.55 -19.61 2.98
CA VAL A 46 -15.84 -18.34 2.72
C VAL A 46 -15.78 -17.48 3.97
N TYR A 47 -14.59 -17.31 4.48
CA TYR A 47 -14.25 -16.41 5.59
C TYR A 47 -13.83 -15.05 5.03
N THR A 48 -14.22 -13.96 5.69
CA THR A 48 -13.96 -12.62 5.19
C THR A 48 -13.51 -11.70 6.32
N GLU A 49 -12.40 -10.99 6.10
CA GLU A 49 -11.90 -9.99 7.05
C GLU A 49 -11.32 -8.78 6.34
N LEU A 50 -11.41 -7.62 6.98
CA LEU A 50 -10.76 -6.39 6.59
C LEU A 50 -9.42 -6.30 7.33
N LEU A 51 -8.31 -6.45 6.62
CA LEU A 51 -6.97 -6.34 7.19
C LEU A 51 -6.38 -4.97 6.86
N ASN A 52 -5.72 -4.35 7.84
CA ASN A 52 -4.92 -3.16 7.62
C ASN A 52 -3.44 -3.51 7.69
N ALA A 53 -2.70 -3.25 6.62
CA ALA A 53 -1.30 -3.63 6.49
C ALA A 53 -0.40 -3.11 7.63
N LYS A 54 -0.72 -1.92 8.20
CA LYS A 54 0.02 -1.36 9.34
C LYS A 54 -0.02 -2.24 10.59
N ASP A 55 -1.03 -3.09 10.73
CA ASP A 55 -1.19 -3.99 11.88
C ASP A 55 -0.29 -5.25 11.76
N TYR A 56 0.40 -5.41 10.62
CA TYR A 56 1.21 -6.57 10.23
C TYR A 56 2.64 -6.20 9.82
N GLY A 57 3.20 -5.13 10.38
CA GLY A 57 4.59 -4.75 10.13
C GLY A 57 4.84 -3.96 8.83
N VAL A 58 3.79 -3.44 8.19
CA VAL A 58 3.92 -2.61 6.98
C VAL A 58 3.75 -1.14 7.35
N PRO A 59 4.69 -0.23 7.00
CA PRO A 59 4.60 1.20 7.36
C PRO A 59 3.57 1.98 6.52
N GLN A 60 2.39 1.39 6.33
CA GLN A 60 1.34 1.92 5.46
C GLN A 60 -0.05 1.62 6.00
N ASN A 61 -0.88 2.66 6.08
CA ASN A 61 -2.31 2.53 6.35
C ASN A 61 -3.02 2.08 5.05
N ARG A 62 -3.09 0.75 4.85
CA ARG A 62 -3.67 0.10 3.67
C ARG A 62 -4.66 -0.95 4.07
N GLU A 63 -5.94 -0.65 3.93
CA GLU A 63 -7.04 -1.57 4.20
C GLU A 63 -7.38 -2.38 2.95
N ARG A 64 -7.47 -3.71 3.12
CA ARG A 64 -7.88 -4.64 2.08
C ARG A 64 -8.79 -5.71 2.64
N VAL A 65 -9.79 -6.06 1.86
CA VAL A 65 -10.71 -7.16 2.18
C VAL A 65 -10.10 -8.44 1.66
N PHE A 66 -9.96 -9.41 2.55
CA PHE A 66 -9.54 -10.76 2.17
C PHE A 66 -10.70 -11.73 2.34
N LEU A 67 -10.90 -12.56 1.31
CA LEU A 67 -11.79 -13.72 1.36
C LEU A 67 -10.91 -14.95 1.25
N ILE A 68 -11.06 -15.83 2.23
CA ILE A 68 -10.42 -17.14 2.25
C ILE A 68 -11.51 -18.18 2.05
N GLY A 69 -11.41 -18.97 0.99
CA GLY A 69 -12.32 -20.08 0.73
C GLY A 69 -11.67 -21.40 1.09
N VAL A 70 -12.27 -22.16 1.97
CA VAL A 70 -11.89 -23.54 2.31
C VAL A 70 -12.92 -24.46 1.68
N ARG A 71 -12.48 -25.42 0.87
CA ARG A 71 -13.37 -26.34 0.14
C ARG A 71 -14.21 -27.16 1.13
N ASN A 72 -15.50 -27.24 0.91
CA ASN A 72 -16.47 -27.71 1.90
C ASN A 72 -16.55 -29.24 2.06
N ASP A 73 -15.86 -30.01 1.20
CA ASP A 73 -15.72 -31.47 1.32
C ASP A 73 -14.53 -31.90 2.20
N LEU A 74 -13.69 -30.96 2.61
CA LEU A 74 -12.54 -31.26 3.45
C LEU A 74 -12.99 -31.53 4.89
N ASN A 75 -12.38 -32.52 5.52
CA ASN A 75 -12.58 -32.78 6.94
C ASN A 75 -11.75 -31.78 7.76
N ILE A 76 -12.43 -30.75 8.30
CA ILE A 76 -11.81 -29.66 9.05
C ILE A 76 -12.06 -29.86 10.54
N GLU A 77 -11.01 -30.04 11.31
CA GLU A 77 -11.04 -30.13 12.77
C GLU A 77 -10.94 -28.74 13.42
N PHE A 78 -10.04 -27.88 12.87
CA PHE A 78 -9.84 -26.50 13.32
C PHE A 78 -10.29 -25.54 12.24
N GLU A 79 -11.24 -24.67 12.56
CA GLU A 79 -11.77 -23.69 11.63
C GLU A 79 -10.71 -22.62 11.27
N TRP A 80 -10.85 -22.04 10.08
CA TRP A 80 -9.99 -20.95 9.64
C TRP A 80 -10.13 -19.71 10.52
N SER A 81 -8.99 -19.14 10.93
CA SER A 81 -8.88 -17.81 11.51
C SER A 81 -7.83 -17.00 10.75
N PHE A 82 -8.02 -15.69 10.65
CA PHE A 82 -7.01 -14.80 10.07
C PHE A 82 -5.80 -14.66 11.00
N PRO A 83 -4.63 -14.25 10.46
CA PRO A 83 -3.42 -14.07 11.29
C PRO A 83 -3.64 -13.00 12.36
N GLU A 84 -3.01 -13.19 13.51
CA GLU A 84 -3.02 -12.21 14.59
C GLU A 84 -2.22 -10.96 14.22
N LYS A 85 -2.68 -9.80 14.70
CA LYS A 85 -2.00 -8.51 14.51
C LYS A 85 -0.74 -8.46 15.38
N CYS A 86 0.37 -8.01 14.80
CA CYS A 86 1.66 -7.95 15.50
C CYS A 86 2.17 -6.53 15.77
N THR A 87 1.66 -5.51 15.08
CA THR A 87 2.14 -4.12 15.18
C THR A 87 1.02 -3.10 15.39
N SER A 88 -0.20 -3.51 15.74
CA SER A 88 -1.36 -2.62 15.87
C SER A 88 -1.16 -1.50 16.91
N GLU A 89 -0.47 -1.77 18.01
CA GLU A 89 -0.20 -0.81 19.09
C GLU A 89 0.99 0.12 18.76
N ASN A 90 1.97 -0.36 18.01
CA ASN A 90 3.16 0.41 17.62
C ASN A 90 3.53 0.15 16.16
N PRO A 91 2.77 0.69 15.21
CA PRO A 91 3.03 0.48 13.79
C PRO A 91 4.28 1.23 13.34
N PHE A 92 5.04 0.63 12.42
CA PHE A 92 6.15 1.32 11.75
C PHE A 92 5.67 2.60 11.06
N ASN A 93 6.46 3.64 11.16
CA ASN A 93 6.19 4.94 10.58
C ASN A 93 6.99 5.14 9.27
N LEU A 94 6.80 6.30 8.64
CA LEU A 94 7.47 6.56 7.35
C LEU A 94 8.99 6.74 7.49
N ARG A 95 9.47 7.23 8.63
CA ARG A 95 10.91 7.34 8.92
C ARG A 95 11.55 5.96 9.00
N ASP A 96 10.86 4.99 9.60
CA ASP A 96 11.32 3.59 9.61
C ASP A 96 11.43 3.03 8.19
N ALA A 97 10.54 3.44 7.29
CA ALA A 97 10.51 2.92 5.93
C ALA A 97 11.60 3.47 5.01
N ILE A 98 11.79 4.79 5.01
CA ILE A 98 12.58 5.48 3.98
C ILE A 98 13.61 6.48 4.53
N GLY A 99 13.82 6.52 5.86
CA GLY A 99 14.69 7.52 6.50
C GLY A 99 16.16 7.39 6.16
N ASP A 100 16.64 6.21 5.74
CA ASP A 100 18.02 5.90 5.32
C ASP A 100 18.25 6.05 3.82
N LEU A 101 17.20 6.32 3.03
CA LEU A 101 17.36 6.47 1.59
C LEU A 101 17.96 7.84 1.23
N PRO A 102 18.86 7.92 0.23
CA PRO A 102 19.51 9.14 -0.16
C PRO A 102 18.54 10.27 -0.50
N SER A 103 18.86 11.48 -0.08
CA SER A 103 18.11 12.66 -0.49
C SER A 103 18.29 12.95 -1.98
N LEU A 104 17.20 13.30 -2.67
CA LEU A 104 17.17 13.62 -4.09
C LEU A 104 16.60 15.00 -4.36
N GLY A 105 17.15 15.67 -5.36
CA GLY A 105 16.55 16.85 -5.98
C GLY A 105 15.39 16.52 -6.92
N ASN A 106 14.97 17.50 -7.73
CA ASN A 106 14.03 17.29 -8.82
C ASN A 106 14.76 16.69 -10.03
N ASN A 107 14.21 15.63 -10.64
CA ASN A 107 14.81 14.92 -11.76
C ASN A 107 16.21 14.37 -11.45
N ASP A 108 16.36 13.77 -10.30
CA ASP A 108 17.61 13.27 -9.74
C ASP A 108 17.53 11.78 -9.44
N ARG A 109 18.67 11.12 -9.21
CA ARG A 109 18.74 9.69 -8.92
C ARG A 109 19.89 9.35 -7.98
N ALA A 110 19.73 8.28 -7.23
CA ALA A 110 20.82 7.62 -6.51
C ALA A 110 20.76 6.10 -6.76
N ASP A 111 21.93 5.49 -6.89
CA ASP A 111 22.13 4.05 -7.10
C ASP A 111 22.97 3.40 -6.00
N GLN A 112 23.35 4.16 -4.99
CA GLN A 112 24.09 3.73 -3.80
C GLN A 112 23.47 4.33 -2.55
N TYR A 113 23.63 3.66 -1.41
CA TYR A 113 23.28 4.21 -0.10
C TYR A 113 24.40 5.15 0.38
N VAL A 114 24.02 6.13 1.17
CA VAL A 114 24.97 7.12 1.78
C VAL A 114 25.04 6.98 3.30
N GLU A 115 24.08 6.26 3.91
CA GLU A 115 23.99 6.02 5.33
C GLU A 115 23.69 4.55 5.61
N ASP A 116 24.08 4.08 6.79
CA ASP A 116 23.69 2.75 7.27
C ASP A 116 22.23 2.74 7.72
N PRO A 117 21.56 1.57 7.67
CA PRO A 117 20.18 1.45 8.16
C PRO A 117 20.13 1.74 9.66
N GLN A 118 19.15 2.53 10.08
CA GLN A 118 19.01 3.04 11.45
C GLN A 118 17.93 2.30 12.27
N THR A 119 17.07 1.51 11.61
CA THR A 119 15.95 0.80 12.23
C THR A 119 15.90 -0.65 11.76
N ASP A 120 15.27 -1.51 12.56
CA ASP A 120 15.08 -2.93 12.22
C ASP A 120 14.34 -3.11 10.89
N TYR A 121 13.39 -2.21 10.58
CA TYR A 121 12.69 -2.23 9.31
C TYR A 121 13.63 -1.94 8.13
N GLN A 122 14.50 -0.94 8.25
CA GLN A 122 15.49 -0.60 7.22
C GLN A 122 16.50 -1.74 7.04
N ILE A 123 16.96 -2.35 8.13
CA ILE A 123 17.84 -3.53 8.10
C ILE A 123 17.15 -4.68 7.34
N LEU A 124 15.89 -4.97 7.66
CA LEU A 124 15.10 -6.01 7.00
C LEU A 124 14.93 -5.75 5.50
N MET A 125 14.61 -4.51 5.12
CA MET A 125 14.38 -4.16 3.71
C MET A 125 15.66 -4.16 2.90
N ARG A 126 16.73 -3.60 3.45
CA ARG A 126 18.03 -3.50 2.78
C ARG A 126 18.74 -4.85 2.68
N GLY A 127 18.69 -5.66 3.74
CA GLY A 127 19.46 -6.92 3.81
C GLY A 127 20.94 -6.66 3.54
N ASN A 128 21.53 -7.45 2.65
CA ASN A 128 22.95 -7.34 2.27
C ASN A 128 23.15 -6.54 0.96
N GLN A 129 22.20 -5.63 0.62
CA GLN A 129 22.31 -4.86 -0.63
C GLN A 129 23.20 -3.63 -0.47
N ASP A 130 24.20 -3.51 -1.36
CA ASP A 130 25.04 -2.32 -1.49
C ASP A 130 24.54 -1.40 -2.60
N GLN A 131 23.78 -1.95 -3.55
CA GLN A 131 23.24 -1.23 -4.69
C GLN A 131 21.78 -0.88 -4.51
N LEU A 132 21.42 0.37 -4.80
CA LEU A 132 20.06 0.89 -4.71
C LEU A 132 19.39 0.92 -6.09
N PHE A 133 18.21 0.31 -6.22
CA PHE A 133 17.46 0.26 -7.47
C PHE A 133 16.19 1.12 -7.42
N ASN A 134 15.79 1.68 -8.56
CA ASN A 134 14.53 2.40 -8.74
C ASN A 134 14.38 3.67 -7.87
N HIS A 135 15.48 4.22 -7.34
CA HIS A 135 15.46 5.46 -6.57
C HIS A 135 15.76 6.65 -7.49
N VAL A 136 14.72 7.04 -8.23
CA VAL A 136 14.77 8.11 -9.24
C VAL A 136 13.60 9.05 -9.02
N SER A 137 13.87 10.34 -8.80
CA SER A 137 12.84 11.35 -8.64
C SER A 137 12.29 11.80 -9.99
N ARG A 138 10.98 12.04 -10.03
CA ARG A 138 10.31 12.54 -11.23
C ARG A 138 10.68 13.99 -11.48
N ASN A 139 10.74 14.39 -12.76
CA ASN A 139 10.81 15.79 -13.14
C ASN A 139 9.44 16.47 -12.92
N HIS A 140 9.40 17.42 -12.00
CA HIS A 140 8.23 18.24 -11.70
C HIS A 140 8.43 19.65 -12.25
N GLY A 141 7.44 20.19 -12.98
CA GLY A 141 7.47 21.55 -13.49
C GLY A 141 7.51 22.61 -12.39
N GLN A 142 8.00 23.80 -12.69
CA GLN A 142 8.26 24.89 -11.74
C GLN A 142 7.04 25.23 -10.85
N ARG A 143 5.83 25.25 -11.42
CA ARG A 143 4.59 25.51 -10.64
C ARG A 143 4.43 24.47 -9.52
N LEU A 144 4.59 23.18 -9.82
CA LEU A 144 4.44 22.13 -8.84
C LEU A 144 5.57 22.16 -7.80
N GLN A 145 6.80 22.47 -8.20
CA GLN A 145 7.91 22.65 -7.25
C GLN A 145 7.62 23.79 -6.26
N LYS A 146 7.08 24.93 -6.71
CA LYS A 146 6.67 26.05 -5.83
C LYS A 146 5.56 25.63 -4.85
N ILE A 147 4.57 24.85 -5.32
CA ILE A 147 3.53 24.29 -4.45
C ILE A 147 4.13 23.38 -3.38
N MET A 148 4.99 22.44 -3.77
CA MET A 148 5.64 21.54 -2.83
C MET A 148 6.50 22.28 -1.82
N ALA A 149 7.25 23.31 -2.24
CA ALA A 149 8.12 24.12 -1.36
C ALA A 149 7.32 24.92 -0.31
N ALA A 150 6.08 25.31 -0.61
CA ALA A 150 5.23 26.07 0.31
C ALA A 150 4.57 25.18 1.39
N LEU A 151 4.49 23.86 1.17
CA LEU A 151 3.82 22.93 2.08
C LEU A 151 4.75 22.48 3.21
N LYS A 152 4.26 22.52 4.44
CA LYS A 152 4.86 21.84 5.59
C LYS A 152 4.36 20.41 5.68
N GLU A 153 4.99 19.61 6.51
CA GLU A 153 4.61 18.24 6.84
C GLU A 153 3.12 18.15 7.21
N GLY A 154 2.41 17.23 6.59
CA GLY A 154 0.97 17.03 6.78
C GLY A 154 0.05 17.98 6.03
N GLN A 155 0.54 19.09 5.49
CA GLN A 155 -0.25 20.03 4.70
C GLN A 155 -0.58 19.49 3.30
N GLY A 156 -1.50 20.15 2.61
CA GLY A 156 -1.95 19.75 1.28
C GLY A 156 -2.72 20.83 0.53
N LYS A 157 -3.59 20.42 -0.41
CA LYS A 157 -4.34 21.32 -1.29
C LYS A 157 -5.01 22.49 -0.56
N ASN A 158 -5.73 22.21 0.52
CA ASN A 158 -6.50 23.24 1.22
C ASN A 158 -5.59 24.30 1.86
N ASP A 159 -4.38 23.91 2.30
CA ASP A 159 -3.41 24.81 2.89
C ASP A 159 -2.83 25.74 1.81
N ILE A 160 -2.51 25.21 0.63
CA ILE A 160 -2.09 26.04 -0.52
C ILE A 160 -3.19 27.05 -0.88
N ASN A 161 -4.43 26.62 -1.00
CA ASN A 161 -5.53 27.52 -1.38
C ASN A 161 -5.73 28.62 -0.35
N ARG A 162 -5.67 28.29 0.95
CA ARG A 162 -5.71 29.27 2.03
C ARG A 162 -4.57 30.28 1.94
N MET A 163 -3.32 29.81 1.73
CA MET A 163 -2.16 30.71 1.58
C MET A 163 -2.30 31.66 0.38
N VAL A 164 -2.93 31.21 -0.71
CA VAL A 164 -3.23 32.07 -1.86
C VAL A 164 -4.32 33.08 -1.52
N GLU A 165 -5.40 32.67 -0.83
CA GLU A 165 -6.51 33.53 -0.40
C GLU A 165 -6.02 34.62 0.59
N ASP A 166 -5.09 34.25 1.47
CA ASP A 166 -4.43 35.15 2.44
C ASP A 166 -3.35 36.07 1.79
N GLY A 167 -3.11 35.95 0.48
CA GLY A 167 -2.13 36.74 -0.26
C GLY A 167 -0.67 36.35 0.00
N LEU A 168 -0.42 35.20 0.64
CA LEU A 168 0.92 34.68 0.95
C LEU A 168 1.58 33.96 -0.24
N LEU A 169 0.76 33.50 -1.21
CA LEU A 169 1.20 32.83 -2.43
C LEU A 169 0.53 33.47 -3.65
N ASP A 170 1.22 33.37 -4.79
CA ASP A 170 0.69 33.81 -6.09
C ASP A 170 -0.61 33.07 -6.45
N ARG A 171 -1.60 33.80 -6.98
CA ARG A 171 -2.89 33.28 -7.43
C ARG A 171 -2.76 32.16 -8.47
N ALA A 172 -1.68 32.14 -9.25
CA ALA A 172 -1.37 31.08 -10.22
C ALA A 172 -1.13 29.71 -9.54
N LEU A 173 -0.89 29.67 -8.24
CA LEU A 173 -0.69 28.43 -7.47
C LEU A 173 -2.00 27.84 -6.93
N TYR A 174 -3.14 28.55 -7.04
CA TYR A 174 -4.44 28.07 -6.59
C TYR A 174 -4.83 26.76 -7.26
N LEU A 175 -5.34 25.80 -6.47
CA LEU A 175 -5.62 24.42 -6.88
C LEU A 175 -7.14 24.22 -7.01
N THR A 176 -7.65 24.25 -8.25
CA THR A 176 -9.08 24.11 -8.57
C THR A 176 -9.57 22.66 -8.59
N SER A 177 -8.68 21.69 -8.93
CA SER A 177 -9.03 20.29 -9.11
C SER A 177 -8.41 19.40 -8.03
N GLY A 178 -8.90 18.17 -7.90
CA GLY A 178 -8.38 17.14 -6.97
C GLY A 178 -9.16 17.06 -5.66
N TYR A 179 -9.12 15.90 -5.04
CA TYR A 179 -9.72 15.61 -3.73
C TYR A 179 -8.95 16.29 -2.58
N ARG A 180 -9.52 16.30 -1.38
CA ARG A 180 -8.92 16.91 -0.18
C ARG A 180 -7.48 16.41 0.11
N ASN A 181 -7.20 15.17 -0.19
CA ASN A 181 -5.90 14.54 0.10
C ASN A 181 -4.85 14.70 -1.01
N THR A 182 -5.18 15.37 -2.14
CA THR A 182 -4.21 15.62 -3.21
C THR A 182 -3.22 16.71 -2.83
N TYR A 183 -2.09 16.73 -3.50
CA TYR A 183 -0.96 17.63 -3.20
C TYR A 183 -0.50 17.56 -1.74
N GLY A 184 -0.76 16.43 -1.06
CA GLY A 184 -0.42 16.28 0.34
C GLY A 184 1.05 15.90 0.54
N ARG A 185 1.73 16.62 1.47
CA ARG A 185 3.02 16.23 2.01
C ARG A 185 2.79 15.19 3.11
N LEU A 186 3.56 14.10 3.09
CA LEU A 186 3.51 13.01 4.06
C LEU A 186 4.09 13.46 5.41
N TRP A 187 4.00 12.59 6.40
CA TRP A 187 4.53 12.75 7.76
C TRP A 187 5.65 11.76 8.00
N TRP A 188 6.64 12.13 8.80
CA TRP A 188 7.68 11.21 9.22
C TRP A 188 7.24 10.25 10.33
N ASP A 189 6.40 10.72 11.24
CA ASP A 189 6.09 10.11 12.53
C ASP A 189 4.88 9.16 12.54
N ARG A 190 4.39 8.78 11.38
CA ARG A 190 3.25 7.86 11.24
C ARG A 190 3.33 7.01 9.98
N PRO A 191 2.55 5.91 9.90
CA PRO A 191 2.44 5.14 8.66
C PRO A 191 2.00 6.00 7.49
N SER A 192 2.51 5.69 6.29
CA SER A 192 2.08 6.35 5.05
C SER A 192 0.60 6.13 4.79
N THR A 193 -0.01 7.01 4.00
CA THR A 193 -1.29 6.72 3.35
C THR A 193 -1.11 5.59 2.32
N THR A 194 -2.22 5.01 1.88
CA THR A 194 -2.20 3.93 0.87
C THR A 194 -1.40 4.33 -0.37
N ILE A 195 -0.36 3.55 -0.69
CA ILE A 195 0.39 3.65 -1.94
C ILE A 195 -0.45 3.07 -3.08
N THR A 196 -0.57 3.84 -4.16
CA THR A 196 -1.30 3.46 -5.38
C THR A 196 -0.38 3.58 -6.60
N ASN A 197 -0.87 3.23 -7.78
CA ASN A 197 -0.17 3.42 -9.05
C ASN A 197 0.18 4.90 -9.37
N ASN A 198 -0.37 5.85 -8.60
CA ASN A 198 -0.10 7.29 -8.73
C ASN A 198 0.90 7.82 -7.68
N LEU A 199 1.71 6.95 -7.06
CA LEU A 199 2.62 7.29 -5.96
C LEU A 199 3.62 8.42 -6.25
N SER A 200 3.86 8.76 -7.51
CA SER A 200 4.70 9.90 -7.93
C SER A 200 3.89 11.06 -8.57
N THR A 201 2.58 11.12 -8.34
CA THR A 201 1.68 12.13 -8.94
C THR A 201 0.93 12.92 -7.86
N PRO A 202 1.47 14.05 -7.37
CA PRO A 202 0.88 14.83 -6.28
C PRO A 202 -0.56 15.30 -6.53
N SER A 203 -0.94 15.57 -7.78
CA SER A 203 -2.31 15.96 -8.14
C SER A 203 -3.37 14.88 -7.93
N SER A 204 -2.95 13.63 -7.74
CA SER A 204 -3.85 12.48 -7.56
C SER A 204 -3.81 11.90 -6.15
N LEU A 205 -2.75 12.16 -5.37
CA LEU A 205 -2.49 11.49 -4.10
C LEU A 205 -1.72 12.38 -3.12
N ARG A 206 -1.76 12.01 -1.84
CA ARG A 206 -0.80 12.47 -0.83
C ARG A 206 0.49 11.66 -0.98
N CYS A 207 1.44 12.19 -1.73
CA CYS A 207 2.69 11.48 -2.05
C CYS A 207 3.91 12.40 -2.10
N ILE A 208 3.81 13.64 -1.60
CA ILE A 208 4.98 14.52 -1.48
C ILE A 208 5.82 14.02 -0.31
N HIS A 209 7.14 13.86 -0.56
CA HIS A 209 8.10 13.43 0.45
C HIS A 209 8.06 14.36 1.69
N PRO A 210 8.19 13.84 2.92
CA PRO A 210 8.02 14.65 4.15
C PRO A 210 8.89 15.90 4.22
N SER A 211 10.15 15.84 3.78
CA SER A 211 11.12 16.93 3.86
C SER A 211 11.64 17.44 2.51
N GLN A 212 11.44 16.71 1.41
CA GLN A 212 11.96 17.08 0.09
C GLN A 212 10.85 17.61 -0.82
N ASN A 213 11.17 18.54 -1.73
CA ASN A 213 10.19 19.18 -2.62
C ASN A 213 9.98 18.37 -3.90
N ARG A 214 9.62 17.09 -3.73
CA ARG A 214 9.32 16.13 -4.78
C ARG A 214 8.29 15.09 -4.32
N ALA A 215 7.70 14.38 -5.26
CA ALA A 215 6.92 13.18 -4.93
C ALA A 215 7.84 12.02 -4.54
N LEU A 216 7.24 10.97 -3.98
CA LEU A 216 7.92 9.71 -3.70
C LEU A 216 8.53 9.11 -4.98
N THR A 217 9.69 8.49 -4.82
CA THR A 217 10.30 7.63 -5.85
C THR A 217 9.64 6.23 -5.84
N ALA A 218 9.91 5.46 -6.87
CA ALA A 218 9.44 4.07 -6.93
C ALA A 218 10.05 3.23 -5.77
N ARG A 219 11.33 3.42 -5.43
CA ARG A 219 11.97 2.72 -4.30
C ARG A 219 11.34 3.09 -2.96
N GLU A 220 11.07 4.34 -2.72
CA GLU A 220 10.37 4.78 -1.50
C GLU A 220 8.97 4.14 -1.42
N GLY A 221 8.21 4.16 -2.52
CA GLY A 221 6.92 3.47 -2.58
C GLY A 221 7.04 1.96 -2.35
N ALA A 222 8.07 1.32 -2.90
CA ALA A 222 8.34 -0.10 -2.70
C ALA A 222 8.67 -0.44 -1.23
N ARG A 223 9.51 0.38 -0.58
CA ARG A 223 9.81 0.25 0.86
C ARG A 223 8.56 0.40 1.73
N ILE A 224 7.72 1.40 1.43
CA ILE A 224 6.44 1.61 2.13
C ILE A 224 5.49 0.41 1.91
N GLN A 225 5.56 -0.26 0.77
CA GLN A 225 4.83 -1.50 0.46
C GLN A 225 5.53 -2.77 1.00
N SER A 226 6.64 -2.62 1.73
CA SER A 226 7.46 -3.72 2.26
C SER A 226 8.14 -4.63 1.22
N PHE A 227 8.42 -4.12 0.02
CA PHE A 227 9.30 -4.82 -0.91
C PHE A 227 10.76 -4.67 -0.46
N PRO A 228 11.52 -5.77 -0.38
CA PRO A 228 12.96 -5.69 -0.06
C PRO A 228 13.73 -5.01 -1.18
N ASP A 229 14.89 -4.42 -0.87
CA ASP A 229 15.65 -3.61 -1.82
C ASP A 229 16.32 -4.41 -2.93
N ASN A 230 16.55 -5.71 -2.71
CA ASN A 230 17.01 -6.62 -3.76
C ASN A 230 15.95 -6.87 -4.84
N TYR A 231 14.67 -6.52 -4.59
CA TYR A 231 13.64 -6.61 -5.60
C TYR A 231 13.74 -5.44 -6.56
N LYS A 232 14.19 -5.71 -7.78
CA LYS A 232 14.34 -4.73 -8.86
C LYS A 232 13.10 -4.72 -9.74
N PHE A 233 12.39 -3.62 -9.77
CA PHE A 233 11.28 -3.41 -10.70
C PHE A 233 11.79 -3.09 -12.10
N VAL A 234 11.14 -3.64 -13.12
CA VAL A 234 11.52 -3.49 -14.53
C VAL A 234 10.38 -2.83 -15.31
N GLY A 235 10.75 -1.95 -16.23
CA GLY A 235 9.82 -1.22 -17.10
C GLY A 235 9.93 0.29 -16.98
N GLY A 236 9.04 1.01 -17.64
CA GLY A 236 8.91 2.47 -17.48
C GLY A 236 8.29 2.84 -16.14
N LEU A 237 8.48 4.10 -15.72
CA LEU A 237 8.05 4.58 -14.39
C LEU A 237 6.57 4.26 -14.07
N GLN A 238 5.66 4.44 -15.03
CA GLN A 238 4.24 4.15 -14.82
C GLN A 238 3.99 2.65 -14.60
N ALA A 239 4.68 1.78 -15.34
CA ALA A 239 4.57 0.33 -15.16
C ALA A 239 5.10 -0.10 -13.79
N ILE A 240 6.23 0.45 -13.35
CA ILE A 240 6.82 0.22 -12.03
C ILE A 240 5.86 0.67 -10.93
N ASN A 241 5.32 1.89 -11.04
CA ASN A 241 4.36 2.42 -10.07
C ASN A 241 3.08 1.55 -10.00
N THR A 242 2.64 1.00 -11.14
CA THR A 242 1.49 0.09 -11.19
C THR A 242 1.80 -1.24 -10.50
N GLN A 243 2.98 -1.81 -10.70
CA GLN A 243 3.42 -3.03 -10.00
C GLN A 243 3.42 -2.81 -8.49
N ILE A 244 3.99 -1.70 -8.02
CA ILE A 244 4.06 -1.36 -6.60
C ILE A 244 2.66 -1.11 -6.02
N GLY A 245 1.86 -0.26 -6.67
CA GLY A 245 0.57 0.18 -6.14
C GLY A 245 -0.50 -0.92 -6.08
N ASN A 246 -0.45 -1.88 -7.02
CA ASN A 246 -1.40 -2.99 -7.09
C ASN A 246 -1.01 -4.20 -6.22
N ALA A 247 0.20 -4.23 -5.71
CA ALA A 247 0.66 -5.36 -4.91
C ALA A 247 -0.06 -5.47 -3.57
N VAL A 248 -0.22 -6.70 -3.10
CA VAL A 248 -0.38 -7.01 -1.69
C VAL A 248 1.00 -6.85 -1.04
N PRO A 249 1.13 -6.10 0.08
CA PRO A 249 2.43 -5.92 0.73
C PRO A 249 3.08 -7.27 1.08
N PRO A 250 4.36 -7.51 0.70
CA PRO A 250 5.05 -8.77 0.95
C PRO A 250 5.00 -9.25 2.41
N ILE A 251 5.20 -8.36 3.38
CA ILE A 251 5.14 -8.74 4.82
C ILE A 251 3.73 -9.20 5.19
N LEU A 252 2.66 -8.52 4.77
CA LEU A 252 1.28 -8.98 4.99
C LEU A 252 1.03 -10.34 4.32
N SER A 253 1.58 -10.54 3.11
CA SER A 253 1.46 -11.81 2.39
C SER A 253 2.16 -12.95 3.13
N ILE A 254 3.29 -12.69 3.80
CA ILE A 254 4.01 -13.67 4.63
C ILE A 254 3.15 -14.10 5.83
N HIS A 255 2.50 -13.15 6.53
CA HIS A 255 1.59 -13.48 7.64
C HIS A 255 0.43 -14.36 7.19
N LEU A 256 -0.18 -14.03 6.04
CA LEU A 256 -1.25 -14.85 5.46
C LEU A 256 -0.76 -16.23 5.04
N ALA A 257 0.41 -16.31 4.39
CA ALA A 257 1.00 -17.57 3.93
C ALA A 257 1.35 -18.50 5.11
N ASN A 258 1.93 -17.95 6.18
CA ASN A 258 2.22 -18.72 7.38
C ASN A 258 0.93 -19.25 8.02
N ARG A 259 -0.10 -18.43 8.17
CA ARG A 259 -1.38 -18.87 8.72
C ARG A 259 -2.05 -19.94 7.86
N ILE A 260 -1.94 -19.84 6.51
CA ILE A 260 -2.43 -20.89 5.60
C ILE A 260 -1.65 -22.18 5.84
N LYS A 261 -0.34 -22.12 5.95
CA LYS A 261 0.51 -23.28 6.23
C LYS A 261 0.11 -23.95 7.56
N ASP A 262 -0.01 -23.16 8.62
CA ASP A 262 -0.41 -23.65 9.95
C ASP A 262 -1.79 -24.33 9.90
N PHE A 263 -2.76 -23.71 9.19
CA PHE A 263 -4.09 -24.29 9.00
C PHE A 263 -4.06 -25.66 8.29
N PHE A 264 -3.20 -25.81 7.28
CA PHE A 264 -3.02 -27.10 6.60
C PHE A 264 -2.39 -28.15 7.51
N GLU A 265 -1.39 -27.77 8.32
CA GLU A 265 -0.74 -28.66 9.29
C GLU A 265 -1.70 -29.08 10.42
N GLU A 266 -2.46 -28.12 10.99
CA GLU A 266 -3.47 -28.35 12.03
C GLU A 266 -4.56 -29.35 11.59
N ASN A 267 -4.93 -29.34 10.32
CA ASN A 267 -6.01 -30.16 9.75
C ASN A 267 -5.53 -31.38 8.95
N ASN A 268 -4.23 -31.67 8.94
CA ASN A 268 -3.63 -32.79 8.19
C ASN A 268 -4.01 -32.80 6.69
N LEU A 269 -4.02 -31.62 6.02
CA LEU A 269 -4.47 -31.41 4.64
C LEU A 269 -3.37 -31.48 3.58
#